data_e5f2e9280afe31d7aa671e049a4e68b1
#
_entry.id   e5f2e9280afe31d7aa671e049a4e68b1
#
_cell.length_a   1.000
_cell.length_b   1.000
_cell.length_c   1.000
_cell.angle_alpha   90.00
_cell.angle_beta   90.00
_cell.angle_gamma   90.00
#
_symmetry.space_group_name_H-M   'P 1'
#
loop_
_entity.id
_entity.type
_entity.pdbx_description
1 polymer ?
#
loop_
_entity_poly.entity_id
_entity_poly.type
_entity_poly.pdbx_seq_one_letter_code
_entity_poly.pdbx_strand_id
1 'polypeptide(L)'
;MALHAGADEIDIVIPVGKFLEGDYEGMCDEIEELKEVCGDKHLKVILETGALKTASNIKKASILSMYSGADFIKTSTGKEN
;
A
#
# COMPACT_ATOMS: atom_id res chain seq x y z
N MET A 1 -9.04 2.12 4.55
CA MET A 1 -7.88 2.55 3.77
C MET A 1 -7.98 4.03 3.49
N ALA A 2 -6.92 4.76 3.75
CA ALA A 2 -6.90 6.21 3.49
C ALA A 2 -6.49 6.46 2.05
N LEU A 3 -7.17 7.40 1.41
CA LEU A 3 -6.92 7.71 0.01
C LEU A 3 -6.73 9.21 -0.17
N HIS A 4 -5.64 9.59 -0.80
CA HIS A 4 -5.37 10.98 -1.13
C HIS A 4 -5.13 11.08 -2.63
N ALA A 5 -5.89 11.94 -3.28
CA ALA A 5 -5.80 12.09 -4.73
C ALA A 5 -5.09 13.40 -5.05
N GLY A 6 -4.03 13.28 -5.84
CA GLY A 6 -3.35 14.46 -6.38
C GLY A 6 -3.69 14.60 -7.85
N ALA A 7 -2.99 15.53 -8.53
CA ALA A 7 -3.23 15.75 -9.94
C ALA A 7 -2.88 14.54 -10.79
N ASP A 8 -1.74 13.92 -10.48
CA ASP A 8 -1.23 12.82 -11.29
C ASP A 8 -1.02 11.54 -10.53
N GLU A 9 -1.34 11.51 -9.25
CA GLU A 9 -1.13 10.30 -8.47
C GLU A 9 -2.15 10.18 -7.35
N ILE A 10 -2.36 8.94 -6.93
CA ILE A 10 -3.28 8.63 -5.84
C ILE A 10 -2.48 7.90 -4.78
N ASP A 11 -2.54 8.40 -3.57
CA ASP A 11 -1.83 7.81 -2.43
C ASP A 11 -2.81 6.99 -1.59
N ILE A 12 -2.43 5.77 -1.26
CA ILE A 12 -3.23 4.94 -0.37
C ILE A 12 -2.33 4.32 0.69
N VAL A 13 -2.93 4.06 1.84
CA VAL A 13 -2.24 3.33 2.90
C VAL A 13 -2.75 1.90 2.85
N ILE A 14 -1.83 0.92 2.89
CA ILE A 14 -2.25 -0.48 2.77
C ILE A 14 -3.17 -0.88 3.91
N PRO A 15 -4.03 -1.87 3.67
CA PRO A 15 -4.90 -2.38 4.74
C PRO A 15 -4.08 -3.30 5.66
N VAL A 16 -3.38 -2.68 6.61
CA VAL A 16 -2.48 -3.41 7.51
C VAL A 16 -3.19 -4.55 8.23
N GLY A 17 -4.44 -4.34 8.62
CA GLY A 17 -5.20 -5.39 9.28
C GLY A 17 -5.29 -6.67 8.47
N LYS A 18 -5.59 -6.53 7.19
CA LYS A 18 -5.64 -7.70 6.31
C LYS A 18 -4.28 -8.36 6.18
N PHE A 19 -3.24 -7.55 6.05
CA PHE A 19 -1.91 -8.09 5.93
C PHE A 19 -1.51 -8.89 7.17
N LEU A 20 -1.78 -8.34 8.34
CA LEU A 20 -1.40 -9.00 9.59
C LEU A 20 -2.22 -10.27 9.86
N GLU A 21 -3.42 -10.33 9.32
CA GLU A 21 -4.26 -11.52 9.42
C GLU A 21 -3.86 -12.61 8.43
N GLY A 22 -2.96 -12.26 7.52
CA GLY A 22 -2.55 -13.20 6.49
C GLY A 22 -3.47 -13.18 5.27
N ASP A 23 -4.39 -12.22 5.20
CA ASP A 23 -5.31 -12.10 4.08
C ASP A 23 -4.64 -11.33 2.95
N TYR A 24 -3.61 -11.93 2.37
CA TYR A 24 -2.83 -11.27 1.33
C TYR A 24 -3.63 -11.09 0.06
N GLU A 25 -4.49 -12.04 -0.25
CA GLU A 25 -5.33 -11.94 -1.43
C GLU A 25 -6.28 -10.74 -1.33
N GLY A 26 -6.90 -10.57 -0.17
CA GLY A 26 -7.78 -9.45 0.03
C GLY A 26 -7.06 -8.11 -0.08
N MET A 27 -5.84 -8.06 0.46
CA MET A 27 -5.03 -6.87 0.36
C MET A 27 -4.69 -6.56 -1.10
N CYS A 28 -4.26 -7.56 -1.84
CA CYS A 28 -3.91 -7.37 -3.24
C CYS A 28 -5.12 -6.98 -4.07
N ASP A 29 -6.27 -7.59 -3.80
CA ASP A 29 -7.49 -7.27 -4.52
C ASP A 29 -7.87 -5.81 -4.33
N GLU A 30 -7.76 -5.31 -3.12
CA GLU A 30 -8.08 -3.91 -2.87
C GLU A 30 -7.13 -2.98 -3.63
N ILE A 31 -5.85 -3.32 -3.64
CA ILE A 31 -4.88 -2.49 -4.35
C ILE A 31 -5.12 -2.53 -5.85
N GLU A 32 -5.41 -3.70 -6.39
CA GLU A 32 -5.69 -3.84 -7.82
C GLU A 32 -6.94 -3.06 -8.20
N GLU A 33 -7.95 -3.09 -7.37
CA GLU A 33 -9.18 -2.36 -7.62
C GLU A 33 -8.92 -0.87 -7.65
N LEU A 34 -8.12 -0.39 -6.72
CA LEU A 34 -7.78 1.03 -6.67
C LEU A 34 -6.91 1.43 -7.85
N LYS A 35 -6.03 0.55 -8.29
CA LYS A 35 -5.23 0.83 -9.47
C LYS A 35 -6.10 0.99 -10.71
N GLU A 36 -7.13 0.19 -10.82
CA GLU A 36 -8.08 0.31 -11.92
C GLU A 36 -8.77 1.67 -11.88
N VAL A 37 -9.15 2.11 -10.69
CA VAL A 37 -9.80 3.40 -10.53
C VAL A 37 -8.85 4.54 -10.89
N CYS A 38 -7.56 4.35 -10.67
CA CYS A 38 -6.57 5.39 -10.98
C CYS A 38 -6.51 5.71 -12.47
N GLY A 39 -6.79 4.73 -13.33
CA GLY A 39 -6.70 4.96 -14.75
C GLY A 39 -5.29 5.31 -15.16
N ASP A 40 -5.10 6.53 -15.67
CA ASP A 40 -3.79 7.00 -16.11
C ASP A 40 -2.92 7.52 -14.98
N LYS A 41 -3.47 7.66 -13.80
CA LYS A 41 -2.70 8.20 -12.67
C LYS A 41 -1.83 7.12 -12.06
N HIS A 42 -0.80 7.56 -11.36
CA HIS A 42 0.09 6.64 -10.65
C HIS A 42 -0.49 6.30 -9.30
N LEU A 43 -0.31 5.06 -8.90
CA LEU A 43 -0.75 4.60 -7.59
C LEU A 43 0.45 4.49 -6.67
N LYS A 44 0.44 5.25 -5.58
CA LYS A 44 1.48 5.18 -4.57
C LYS A 44 0.93 4.50 -3.34
N VAL A 45 1.59 3.43 -2.93
CA VAL A 45 1.17 2.69 -1.75
C VAL A 45 2.08 3.05 -0.59
N ILE A 46 1.47 3.47 0.50
CA ILE A 46 2.21 3.88 1.70
C ILE A 46 2.20 2.74 2.70
N LEU A 47 3.38 2.34 3.12
CA LEU A 47 3.54 1.28 4.12
C LEU A 47 3.83 1.91 5.47
N GLU A 48 2.98 1.63 6.45
CA GLU A 48 3.20 2.10 7.81
C GLU A 48 4.13 1.11 8.50
N THR A 49 5.41 1.42 8.51
CA THR A 49 6.40 0.49 9.03
C THR A 49 6.20 0.20 10.51
N GLY A 50 5.75 1.19 11.27
CA GLY A 50 5.46 0.96 12.68
C GLY A 50 4.37 -0.07 12.90
N ALA A 51 3.34 -0.05 12.04
CA ALA A 51 2.25 -1.00 12.15
C ALA A 51 2.64 -2.38 11.66
N LEU A 52 3.55 -2.45 10.70
CA LEU A 52 4.01 -3.73 10.15
C LEU A 52 5.01 -4.43 11.05
N LYS A 53 5.67 -3.69 11.93
CA LYS A 53 6.47 -4.20 13.03
C LYS A 53 7.84 -4.75 12.66
N THR A 54 7.95 -5.54 11.61
CA THR A 54 9.24 -6.15 11.28
C THR A 54 9.66 -5.80 9.86
N ALA A 55 10.96 -5.83 9.62
CA ALA A 55 11.49 -5.58 8.29
C ALA A 55 10.99 -6.64 7.30
N SER A 56 10.83 -7.85 7.77
CA SER A 56 10.32 -8.93 6.94
C SER A 56 8.90 -8.63 6.44
N ASN A 57 8.05 -8.13 7.34
CA ASN A 57 6.69 -7.77 6.97
C ASN A 57 6.68 -6.59 6.00
N ILE A 58 7.55 -5.62 6.23
CA ILE A 58 7.64 -4.44 5.36
C ILE A 58 8.02 -4.87 3.95
N LYS A 59 9.02 -5.74 3.85
CA LYS A 59 9.45 -6.23 2.55
C LYS A 59 8.34 -7.00 1.85
N LYS A 60 7.67 -7.87 2.59
CA LYS A 60 6.59 -8.67 2.02
C LYS A 60 5.44 -7.79 1.54
N ALA A 61 5.05 -6.81 2.35
CA ALA A 61 3.98 -5.91 1.96
C ALA A 61 4.37 -5.09 0.74
N SER A 62 5.63 -4.68 0.66
CA SER A 62 6.12 -3.93 -0.48
C SER A 62 6.02 -4.75 -1.77
N ILE A 63 6.49 -6.00 -1.71
CA ILE A 63 6.45 -6.88 -2.87
C ILE A 63 5.02 -7.13 -3.32
N LEU A 64 4.14 -7.41 -2.36
CA LEU A 64 2.75 -7.68 -2.69
C LEU A 64 2.07 -6.45 -3.30
N SER A 65 2.40 -5.27 -2.79
CA SER A 65 1.82 -4.04 -3.31
C SER A 65 2.24 -3.80 -4.75
N MET A 66 3.52 -3.99 -5.05
CA MET A 66 4.00 -3.79 -6.41
C MET A 66 3.41 -4.83 -7.35
N TYR A 67 3.27 -6.05 -6.85
CA TYR A 67 2.67 -7.12 -7.64
C TYR A 67 1.22 -6.80 -8.00
N SER A 68 0.56 -6.04 -7.14
CA SER A 68 -0.84 -5.70 -7.34
C SER A 68 -1.04 -4.45 -8.20
N GLY A 69 0.04 -3.83 -8.63
CA GLY A 69 -0.04 -2.73 -9.57
C GLY A 69 0.39 -1.38 -9.04
N ALA A 70 0.98 -1.32 -7.85
CA ALA A 70 1.48 -0.05 -7.32
C ALA A 70 2.62 0.45 -8.19
N ASP A 71 2.58 1.73 -8.52
CA ASP A 71 3.65 2.35 -9.28
C ASP A 71 4.79 2.78 -8.38
N PHE A 72 4.47 3.18 -7.17
CA PHE A 72 5.47 3.62 -6.20
C PHE A 72 5.14 3.08 -4.82
N ILE A 73 6.19 2.86 -4.04
CA ILE A 73 6.04 2.43 -2.65
C ILE A 73 6.73 3.48 -1.78
N LYS A 74 6.05 3.91 -0.75
CA LYS A 74 6.60 4.83 0.21
C LYS A 74 6.49 4.24 1.59
N THR A 75 7.54 4.33 2.37
CA THR A 75 7.49 3.86 3.75
C THR A 75 7.29 5.04 4.68
N SER A 76 6.51 4.81 5.72
CA SER A 76 6.27 5.81 6.72
C SER A 76 6.48 5.15 8.08
N THR A 77 7.28 5.76 8.92
CA THR A 77 7.54 5.17 10.23
C THR A 77 6.45 5.46 11.23
N GLY A 78 5.52 6.32 10.88
CA GLY A 78 4.49 6.72 11.82
C GLY A 78 5.03 7.55 12.93
N LYS A 79 6.33 7.67 13.00
CA LYS A 79 7.00 8.47 14.01
C LYS A 79 7.93 9.39 13.26
N GLU A 80 7.39 10.48 12.84
CA GLU A 80 8.13 11.42 12.06
C GLU A 80 9.07 12.24 12.88
N ASN A 81 10.16 12.52 12.36
CA ASN A 81 11.14 13.34 13.07
C ASN A 81 11.46 14.54 12.28
#